data_a532f391b93e2236292a2bc9a9a2a9e5
#
_entry.id   a532f391b93e2236292a2bc9a9a2a9e5
#
_cell.length_a   1.000
_cell.length_b   1.000
_cell.length_c   1.000
_cell.angle_alpha   90.00
_cell.angle_beta   90.00
_cell.angle_gamma   90.00
#
_symmetry.space_group_name_H-M   'P 1'
#
loop_
_entity.id
_entity.type
_entity.pdbx_description
1 polymer ?
#
loop_
_entity_poly.entity_id
_entity_poly.type
_entity_poly.pdbx_seq_one_letter_code
_entity_poly.pdbx_strand_id
1 'polypeptide(L)'
;AALMAKNDEQRYPHYKALLQDADTTRLALMEVLETLQKQGQELHWIDHISELLQLVEKIMSQATQRVVLEQSVPVSDKVVSLHEPHTDIILKGGRDVQFGHKVNLTTGTSGLVTDIIIERGNPADRIRLLPILKRHRKLYGTVPHSVAVDGGYASQDNLHQAKALGISAVAFDKRVNLSIDEMTGSDWLYRELKRFRAGIEASISYLKRCFGLRRVRWKGWRNFQSSVYLSVFTHNLIVWARSG
;
A
#
# COMPACT_ATOMS: atom_id res chain seq x y z
N ALA A 1 20.43 -21.11 2.51
CA ALA A 1 20.75 -22.00 1.37
C ALA A 1 19.77 -21.78 0.20
N ALA A 2 18.44 -21.88 0.41
CA ALA A 2 17.44 -21.71 -0.66
C ALA A 2 17.52 -20.35 -1.39
N LEU A 3 17.85 -19.26 -0.68
CA LEU A 3 18.03 -17.93 -1.26
C LEU A 3 19.29 -17.76 -2.10
N MET A 4 20.30 -18.61 -1.88
CA MET A 4 21.57 -18.58 -2.61
C MET A 4 21.61 -19.53 -3.81
N ALA A 5 20.60 -20.37 -3.98
CA ALA A 5 20.52 -21.30 -5.10
C ALA A 5 20.24 -20.53 -6.41
N LYS A 6 21.02 -20.87 -7.46
CA LYS A 6 20.98 -20.14 -8.74
C LYS A 6 19.85 -20.59 -9.69
N ASN A 7 19.29 -21.79 -9.48
CA ASN A 7 18.20 -22.34 -10.27
C ASN A 7 17.15 -23.05 -9.39
N ASP A 8 16.01 -23.37 -9.95
CA ASP A 8 14.88 -23.93 -9.21
C ASP A 8 15.14 -25.39 -8.78
N GLU A 9 15.91 -26.17 -9.56
CA GLU A 9 16.32 -27.52 -9.18
C GLU A 9 17.16 -27.56 -7.89
N GLN A 10 18.05 -26.55 -7.70
CA GLN A 10 18.85 -26.43 -6.48
C GLN A 10 18.02 -25.92 -5.29
N ARG A 11 16.95 -25.18 -5.55
CA ARG A 11 16.05 -24.63 -4.52
C ARG A 11 15.11 -25.68 -3.95
N TYR A 12 14.61 -26.56 -4.79
CA TYR A 12 13.56 -27.52 -4.42
C TYR A 12 13.89 -28.37 -3.16
N PRO A 13 15.07 -29.01 -3.04
CA PRO A 13 15.41 -29.79 -1.85
C PRO A 13 15.41 -28.97 -0.57
N HIS A 14 15.90 -27.71 -0.65
CA HIS A 14 15.93 -26.80 0.49
C HIS A 14 14.54 -26.36 0.92
N TYR A 15 13.64 -26.12 -0.04
CA TYR A 15 12.25 -25.79 0.29
C TYR A 15 11.52 -26.98 0.90
N LYS A 16 11.77 -28.21 0.40
CA LYS A 16 11.19 -29.43 0.95
C LYS A 16 11.61 -29.63 2.40
N ALA A 17 12.91 -29.50 2.70
CA ALA A 17 13.43 -29.58 4.06
C ALA A 17 12.81 -28.51 4.96
N LEU A 18 12.75 -27.25 4.50
CA LEU A 18 12.15 -26.16 5.25
C LEU A 18 10.66 -26.41 5.54
N LEU A 19 9.91 -26.95 4.59
CA LEU A 19 8.50 -27.31 4.80
C LEU A 19 8.33 -28.44 5.83
N GLN A 20 9.23 -29.43 5.84
CA GLN A 20 9.24 -30.50 6.83
C GLN A 20 9.53 -29.95 8.24
N ASP A 21 10.54 -29.08 8.38
CA ASP A 21 10.88 -28.44 9.65
C ASP A 21 9.72 -27.57 10.16
N ALA A 22 9.06 -26.82 9.24
CA ALA A 22 7.92 -25.99 9.57
C ALA A 22 6.72 -26.84 10.03
N ASP A 23 6.47 -27.98 9.39
CA ASP A 23 5.38 -28.91 9.78
C ASP A 23 5.66 -29.54 11.14
N THR A 24 6.88 -29.97 11.39
CA THR A 24 7.30 -30.50 12.71
C THR A 24 7.07 -29.47 13.80
N THR A 25 7.46 -28.20 13.56
CA THR A 25 7.26 -27.11 14.52
C THR A 25 5.76 -26.82 14.71
N ARG A 26 4.97 -26.85 13.64
CA ARG A 26 3.51 -26.66 13.70
C ARG A 26 2.84 -27.72 14.56
N LEU A 27 3.20 -29.00 14.38
CA LEU A 27 2.67 -30.10 15.17
C LEU A 27 2.99 -29.95 16.66
N ALA A 28 4.24 -29.61 16.99
CA ALA A 28 4.64 -29.35 18.37
C ALA A 28 3.84 -28.18 19.01
N LEU A 29 3.60 -27.11 18.23
CA LEU A 29 2.77 -25.99 18.72
C LEU A 29 1.31 -26.39 18.91
N MET A 30 0.75 -27.29 18.11
CA MET A 30 -0.60 -27.81 18.28
C MET A 30 -0.71 -28.61 19.59
N GLU A 31 0.27 -29.46 19.91
CA GLU A 31 0.29 -30.22 21.18
C GLU A 31 0.34 -29.28 22.39
N VAL A 32 1.17 -28.20 22.29
CA VAL A 32 1.23 -27.17 23.34
C VAL A 32 -0.12 -26.49 23.49
N LEU A 33 -0.77 -26.11 22.37
CA LEU A 33 -2.08 -25.47 22.38
C LEU A 33 -3.14 -26.34 23.06
N GLU A 34 -3.21 -27.63 22.71
CA GLU A 34 -4.12 -28.57 23.33
C GLU A 34 -3.88 -28.71 24.86
N THR A 35 -2.60 -28.71 25.25
CA THR A 35 -2.21 -28.78 26.65
C THR A 35 -2.65 -27.54 27.41
N LEU A 36 -2.45 -26.36 26.87
CA LEU A 36 -2.88 -25.08 27.46
C LEU A 36 -4.41 -25.00 27.57
N GLN A 37 -5.13 -25.45 26.57
CA GLN A 37 -6.60 -25.53 26.59
C GLN A 37 -7.12 -26.44 27.71
N LYS A 38 -6.51 -27.61 27.89
CA LYS A 38 -6.87 -28.57 28.95
C LYS A 38 -6.56 -28.02 30.35
N GLN A 39 -5.54 -27.19 30.50
CA GLN A 39 -5.13 -26.58 31.77
C GLN A 39 -5.92 -25.33 32.14
N GLY A 40 -6.84 -24.85 31.30
CA GLY A 40 -7.63 -23.64 31.55
C GLY A 40 -6.79 -22.36 31.58
N GLN A 41 -5.68 -22.31 30.88
CA GLN A 41 -4.79 -21.13 30.77
C GLN A 41 -5.49 -19.93 30.12
N GLU A 42 -4.93 -18.74 30.31
CA GLU A 42 -5.51 -17.49 29.83
C GLU A 42 -5.84 -17.53 28.32
N LEU A 43 -7.07 -17.18 27.97
CA LEU A 43 -7.63 -17.19 26.62
C LEU A 43 -6.77 -16.43 25.60
N HIS A 44 -6.13 -15.35 26.06
CA HIS A 44 -5.30 -14.49 25.23
C HIS A 44 -4.12 -15.22 24.54
N TRP A 45 -3.42 -16.08 25.25
CA TRP A 45 -2.30 -16.84 24.67
C TRP A 45 -2.79 -17.93 23.72
N ILE A 46 -3.92 -18.55 24.03
CA ILE A 46 -4.55 -19.56 23.17
C ILE A 46 -4.95 -18.96 21.83
N ASP A 47 -5.63 -17.82 21.86
CA ASP A 47 -6.05 -17.11 20.65
C ASP A 47 -4.84 -16.70 19.81
N HIS A 48 -3.81 -16.14 20.45
CA HIS A 48 -2.61 -15.71 19.73
C HIS A 48 -1.84 -16.86 19.07
N ILE A 49 -1.69 -17.99 19.76
CA ILE A 49 -1.05 -19.19 19.17
C ILE A 49 -1.90 -19.75 18.04
N SER A 50 -3.22 -19.77 18.19
CA SER A 50 -4.15 -20.22 17.15
C SER A 50 -4.06 -19.36 15.87
N GLU A 51 -4.01 -18.04 16.01
CA GLU A 51 -3.82 -17.11 14.89
C GLU A 51 -2.47 -17.35 14.18
N LEU A 52 -1.39 -17.55 14.95
CA LEU A 52 -0.07 -17.85 14.38
C LEU A 52 -0.04 -19.18 13.63
N LEU A 53 -0.69 -20.22 14.17
CA LEU A 53 -0.81 -21.52 13.50
C LEU A 53 -1.53 -21.42 12.17
N GLN A 54 -2.67 -20.73 12.11
CA GLN A 54 -3.40 -20.49 10.86
C GLN A 54 -2.54 -19.75 9.83
N LEU A 55 -1.74 -18.78 10.28
CA LEU A 55 -0.85 -18.04 9.42
C LEU A 55 0.29 -18.91 8.88
N VAL A 56 0.88 -19.76 9.71
CA VAL A 56 1.91 -20.72 9.31
C VAL A 56 1.35 -21.71 8.29
N GLU A 57 0.17 -22.27 8.52
CA GLU A 57 -0.50 -23.18 7.58
C GLU A 57 -0.73 -22.52 6.21
N LYS A 58 -1.18 -21.28 6.21
CA LYS A 58 -1.36 -20.50 4.96
C LYS A 58 -0.03 -20.31 4.22
N ILE A 59 1.06 -19.98 4.92
CA ILE A 59 2.39 -19.81 4.33
C ILE A 59 2.94 -21.14 3.80
N MET A 60 2.75 -22.23 4.52
CA MET A 60 3.16 -23.57 4.08
C MET A 60 2.39 -23.99 2.84
N SER A 61 1.07 -23.82 2.81
CA SER A 61 0.22 -24.10 1.66
C SER A 61 0.66 -23.31 0.42
N GLN A 62 0.91 -22.03 0.58
CA GLN A 62 1.37 -21.14 -0.49
C GLN A 62 2.78 -21.54 -1.01
N ALA A 63 3.69 -21.96 -0.13
CA ALA A 63 5.00 -22.43 -0.52
C ALA A 63 4.92 -23.78 -1.26
N THR A 64 4.07 -24.69 -0.80
CA THR A 64 3.81 -25.97 -1.44
C THR A 64 3.22 -25.77 -2.84
N GLN A 65 2.18 -24.94 -2.98
CA GLN A 65 1.58 -24.64 -4.29
C GLN A 65 2.61 -24.10 -5.27
N ARG A 66 3.43 -23.14 -4.82
CA ARG A 66 4.36 -22.45 -5.71
C ARG A 66 5.59 -23.29 -6.07
N VAL A 67 6.17 -24.02 -5.11
CA VAL A 67 7.46 -24.67 -5.27
C VAL A 67 7.32 -26.16 -5.60
N VAL A 68 6.34 -26.85 -5.00
CA VAL A 68 6.15 -28.30 -5.18
C VAL A 68 5.21 -28.58 -6.34
N LEU A 69 4.10 -27.82 -6.43
CA LEU A 69 3.08 -28.02 -7.46
C LEU A 69 3.26 -27.09 -8.68
N GLU A 70 4.26 -26.19 -8.65
CA GLU A 70 4.55 -25.19 -9.70
C GLU A 70 3.34 -24.33 -10.11
N GLN A 71 2.39 -24.17 -9.19
CA GLN A 71 1.18 -23.39 -9.39
C GLN A 71 1.37 -21.92 -8.98
N SER A 72 0.69 -21.03 -9.68
CA SER A 72 0.68 -19.62 -9.28
C SER A 72 -0.29 -19.39 -8.12
N VAL A 73 0.18 -18.65 -7.10
CA VAL A 73 -0.68 -18.17 -6.02
C VAL A 73 -1.12 -16.75 -6.34
N PRO A 74 -2.43 -16.41 -6.27
CA PRO A 74 -2.90 -15.05 -6.47
C PRO A 74 -2.22 -14.06 -5.51
N VAL A 75 -1.95 -12.85 -5.98
CA VAL A 75 -1.25 -11.82 -5.16
C VAL A 75 -2.06 -11.47 -3.90
N SER A 76 -3.39 -11.47 -4.01
CA SER A 76 -4.31 -11.21 -2.88
C SER A 76 -4.18 -12.22 -1.74
N ASP A 77 -3.77 -13.45 -2.06
CA ASP A 77 -3.73 -14.55 -1.10
C ASP A 77 -2.35 -14.73 -0.47
N LYS A 78 -1.34 -14.04 -1.05
CA LYS A 78 0.05 -14.17 -0.58
C LYS A 78 0.26 -13.49 0.76
N VAL A 79 0.82 -14.24 1.69
CA VAL A 79 1.42 -13.72 2.91
C VAL A 79 2.92 -13.64 2.70
N VAL A 80 3.49 -12.45 2.82
CA VAL A 80 4.92 -12.19 2.57
C VAL A 80 5.74 -11.99 3.85
N SER A 81 5.05 -11.85 4.97
CA SER A 81 5.70 -11.70 6.28
C SER A 81 4.84 -12.36 7.37
N LEU A 82 5.45 -13.23 8.15
CA LEU A 82 4.82 -13.82 9.35
C LEU A 82 4.59 -12.76 10.43
N HIS A 83 5.51 -11.80 10.56
CA HIS A 83 5.44 -10.75 11.59
C HIS A 83 4.54 -9.58 11.22
N GLU A 84 4.34 -9.34 9.94
CA GLU A 84 3.52 -8.25 9.38
C GLU A 84 2.64 -8.82 8.26
N PRO A 85 1.66 -9.68 8.62
CA PRO A 85 0.86 -10.42 7.64
C PRO A 85 0.00 -9.51 6.76
N HIS A 86 -0.22 -8.27 7.18
CA HIS A 86 -0.94 -7.25 6.42
C HIS A 86 -0.11 -6.61 5.28
N THR A 87 1.18 -6.97 5.15
CA THR A 87 2.08 -6.36 4.16
C THR A 87 1.67 -6.73 2.74
N ASP A 88 1.46 -5.72 1.91
CA ASP A 88 1.11 -5.87 0.50
C ASP A 88 2.35 -6.01 -0.40
N ILE A 89 2.17 -6.65 -1.55
CA ILE A 89 3.15 -6.72 -2.63
C ILE A 89 2.85 -5.58 -3.62
N ILE A 90 3.80 -4.67 -3.79
CA ILE A 90 3.69 -3.54 -4.70
C ILE A 90 4.67 -3.74 -5.86
N LEU A 91 4.13 -3.91 -7.07
CA LEU A 91 4.92 -4.00 -8.29
C LEU A 91 5.09 -2.61 -8.91
N LYS A 92 6.34 -2.18 -9.09
CA LYS A 92 6.67 -0.92 -9.78
C LYS A 92 7.37 -1.21 -11.09
N GLY A 93 6.80 -0.69 -12.18
CA GLY A 93 7.43 -0.75 -13.51
C GLY A 93 7.72 -2.16 -14.04
N GLY A 94 7.09 -3.19 -13.49
CA GLY A 94 7.20 -4.58 -13.94
C GLY A 94 8.47 -5.34 -13.48
N ARG A 95 9.41 -4.68 -12.78
CA ARG A 95 10.67 -5.32 -12.33
C ARG A 95 10.90 -5.22 -10.83
N ASP A 96 10.61 -4.07 -10.22
CA ASP A 96 10.88 -3.85 -8.81
C ASP A 96 9.70 -4.27 -7.95
N VAL A 97 9.92 -5.25 -7.07
CA VAL A 97 8.98 -5.67 -6.05
C VAL A 97 9.27 -4.91 -4.76
N GLN A 98 8.29 -4.20 -4.26
CA GLN A 98 8.35 -3.53 -2.96
C GLN A 98 7.32 -4.15 -2.01
N PHE A 99 7.64 -4.19 -0.73
CA PHE A 99 6.77 -4.69 0.32
C PHE A 99 6.34 -3.52 1.22
N GLY A 100 5.05 -3.38 1.47
CA GLY A 100 4.50 -2.30 2.27
C GLY A 100 3.08 -1.95 1.86
N HIS A 101 2.66 -0.71 2.08
CA HIS A 101 1.32 -0.24 1.74
C HIS A 101 1.37 0.97 0.81
N LYS A 102 0.40 1.03 -0.10
CA LYS A 102 0.17 2.22 -0.90
C LYS A 102 -0.48 3.30 -0.02
N VAL A 103 0.10 4.49 -0.04
CA VAL A 103 -0.43 5.66 0.64
C VAL A 103 -0.72 6.74 -0.40
N ASN A 104 -1.98 7.12 -0.53
CA ASN A 104 -2.40 8.23 -1.36
C ASN A 104 -2.40 9.51 -0.52
N LEU A 105 -1.70 10.52 -0.99
CA LEU A 105 -1.62 11.83 -0.36
C LEU A 105 -2.29 12.87 -1.26
N THR A 106 -3.14 13.70 -0.68
CA THR A 106 -3.72 14.86 -1.35
C THR A 106 -3.13 16.12 -0.73
N THR A 107 -2.66 17.06 -1.54
CA THR A 107 -2.10 18.34 -1.07
C THR A 107 -2.86 19.51 -1.69
N GLY A 108 -2.94 20.60 -0.95
CA GLY A 108 -3.43 21.88 -1.43
C GLY A 108 -2.30 22.80 -1.90
N THR A 109 -2.67 24.00 -2.40
CA THR A 109 -1.73 25.05 -2.85
C THR A 109 -0.84 25.60 -1.72
N SER A 110 -1.28 25.46 -0.47
CA SER A 110 -0.49 25.82 0.72
C SER A 110 0.67 24.86 1.00
N GLY A 111 0.78 23.73 0.27
CA GLY A 111 1.74 22.66 0.55
C GLY A 111 1.34 21.73 1.70
N LEU A 112 0.21 22.00 2.37
CA LEU A 112 -0.33 21.11 3.40
C LEU A 112 -0.89 19.83 2.76
N VAL A 113 -0.64 18.71 3.41
CA VAL A 113 -1.32 17.44 3.10
C VAL A 113 -2.73 17.54 3.68
N THR A 114 -3.72 17.56 2.81
CA THR A 114 -5.13 17.74 3.16
C THR A 114 -5.88 16.45 3.38
N ASP A 115 -5.42 15.34 2.82
CA ASP A 115 -6.00 14.00 3.06
C ASP A 115 -4.94 12.90 2.89
N ILE A 116 -5.16 11.78 3.60
CA ILE A 116 -4.33 10.59 3.58
C ILE A 116 -5.24 9.38 3.47
N ILE A 117 -4.98 8.52 2.49
CA ILE A 117 -5.63 7.23 2.37
C ILE A 117 -4.57 6.14 2.35
N ILE A 118 -4.60 5.27 3.35
CA ILE A 118 -3.74 4.09 3.44
C ILE A 118 -4.54 2.93 2.87
N GLU A 119 -4.08 2.39 1.74
CA GLU A 119 -4.76 1.30 1.06
C GLU A 119 -4.42 -0.04 1.71
N ARG A 120 -5.37 -0.96 1.65
CA ARG A 120 -5.15 -2.39 1.83
C ARG A 120 -5.21 -3.08 0.49
N GLY A 121 -4.34 -4.06 0.28
CA GLY A 121 -4.06 -4.57 -1.04
C GLY A 121 -3.31 -3.53 -1.87
N ASN A 122 -3.11 -3.78 -3.12
CA ASN A 122 -2.47 -2.84 -4.04
C ASN A 122 -3.44 -2.45 -5.16
N PRO A 123 -4.52 -1.69 -4.87
CA PRO A 123 -5.50 -1.31 -5.87
C PRO A 123 -4.85 -0.47 -6.98
N ALA A 124 -5.30 -0.64 -8.21
CA ALA A 124 -4.83 0.16 -9.33
C ALA A 124 -5.20 1.64 -9.11
N ASP A 125 -4.28 2.56 -9.44
CA ASP A 125 -4.50 4.00 -9.26
C ASP A 125 -5.75 4.48 -9.99
N ARG A 126 -6.00 3.94 -11.19
CA ARG A 126 -7.14 4.31 -12.03
C ARG A 126 -8.50 4.20 -11.31
N ILE A 127 -8.69 3.20 -10.45
CA ILE A 127 -9.97 3.04 -9.73
C ILE A 127 -10.05 3.90 -8.46
N ARG A 128 -9.00 4.62 -8.10
CA ARG A 128 -8.92 5.37 -6.84
C ARG A 128 -9.24 6.84 -6.98
N LEU A 129 -9.21 7.43 -8.18
CA LEU A 129 -9.42 8.86 -8.37
C LEU A 129 -10.80 9.31 -7.86
N LEU A 130 -11.87 8.68 -8.33
CA LEU A 130 -13.23 9.05 -7.94
C LEU A 130 -13.50 8.90 -6.44
N PRO A 131 -13.11 7.78 -5.77
CA PRO A 131 -13.19 7.68 -4.32
C PRO A 131 -12.45 8.81 -3.57
N ILE A 132 -11.25 9.20 -4.02
CA ILE A 132 -10.48 10.30 -3.43
C ILE A 132 -11.24 11.63 -3.57
N LEU A 133 -11.76 11.94 -4.77
CA LEU A 133 -12.52 13.17 -5.02
C LEU A 133 -13.83 13.22 -4.23
N LYS A 134 -14.56 12.12 -4.15
CA LYS A 134 -15.78 12.02 -3.31
C LYS A 134 -15.46 12.21 -1.83
N ARG A 135 -14.35 11.65 -1.36
CA ARG A 135 -13.88 11.81 0.02
C ARG A 135 -13.49 13.28 0.28
N HIS A 136 -12.80 13.92 -0.65
CA HIS A 136 -12.49 15.36 -0.54
C HIS A 136 -13.77 16.18 -0.37
N ARG A 137 -14.79 15.96 -1.22
CA ARG A 137 -16.08 16.62 -1.09
C ARG A 137 -16.75 16.36 0.27
N LYS A 138 -16.64 15.12 0.80
CA LYS A 138 -17.18 14.80 2.13
C LYS A 138 -16.46 15.54 3.25
N LEU A 139 -15.13 15.70 3.17
CA LEU A 139 -14.33 16.36 4.19
C LEU A 139 -14.47 17.90 4.20
N TYR A 140 -14.56 18.48 3.01
CA TYR A 140 -14.49 19.95 2.83
C TYR A 140 -15.80 20.60 2.37
N GLY A 141 -16.84 19.81 2.11
CA GLY A 141 -18.14 20.29 1.61
C GLY A 141 -18.14 20.70 0.13
N THR A 142 -16.98 20.83 -0.49
CA THR A 142 -16.82 21.29 -1.88
C THR A 142 -15.88 20.36 -2.66
N VAL A 143 -15.94 20.41 -3.99
CA VAL A 143 -14.92 19.81 -4.86
C VAL A 143 -13.87 20.85 -5.22
N PRO A 144 -12.61 20.46 -5.47
CA PRO A 144 -11.60 21.40 -5.94
C PRO A 144 -11.94 21.89 -7.36
N HIS A 145 -11.63 23.16 -7.65
CA HIS A 145 -11.80 23.71 -9.00
C HIS A 145 -10.91 22.98 -10.01
N SER A 146 -9.70 22.64 -9.63
CA SER A 146 -8.71 21.99 -10.47
C SER A 146 -7.97 20.89 -9.71
N VAL A 147 -7.61 19.81 -10.40
CA VAL A 147 -6.82 18.71 -9.82
C VAL A 147 -5.67 18.34 -10.77
N ALA A 148 -4.54 17.98 -10.16
CA ALA A 148 -3.40 17.41 -10.86
C ALA A 148 -3.05 16.06 -10.24
N VAL A 149 -2.96 15.02 -11.05
CA VAL A 149 -2.77 13.63 -10.60
C VAL A 149 -1.72 12.90 -11.44
N ASP A 150 -1.19 11.81 -10.89
CA ASP A 150 -0.20 10.99 -11.59
C ASP A 150 -0.81 10.31 -12.84
N GLY A 151 0.07 9.93 -13.77
CA GLY A 151 -0.32 9.23 -14.99
C GLY A 151 -1.02 7.89 -14.77
N GLY A 152 -0.81 7.25 -13.61
CA GLY A 152 -1.51 6.02 -13.22
C GLY A 152 -3.03 6.17 -13.05
N TYR A 153 -3.51 7.39 -12.82
CA TYR A 153 -4.94 7.72 -12.71
C TYR A 153 -5.59 8.05 -14.07
N ALA A 154 -4.81 8.21 -15.13
CA ALA A 154 -5.30 8.67 -16.42
C ALA A 154 -6.25 7.66 -17.07
N SER A 155 -7.48 8.07 -17.35
CA SER A 155 -8.45 7.39 -18.20
C SER A 155 -9.55 8.35 -18.63
N GLN A 156 -10.22 8.06 -19.75
CA GLN A 156 -11.37 8.82 -20.24
C GLN A 156 -12.50 8.84 -19.20
N ASP A 157 -12.77 7.68 -18.58
CA ASP A 157 -13.79 7.53 -17.54
C ASP A 157 -13.51 8.41 -16.31
N ASN A 158 -12.26 8.43 -15.82
CA ASN A 158 -11.87 9.29 -14.71
C ASN A 158 -11.99 10.77 -15.05
N LEU A 159 -11.66 11.18 -16.27
CA LEU A 159 -11.82 12.55 -16.73
C LEU A 159 -13.31 12.94 -16.71
N HIS A 160 -14.18 12.12 -17.33
CA HIS A 160 -15.62 12.37 -17.39
C HIS A 160 -16.23 12.41 -15.98
N GLN A 161 -15.90 11.46 -15.13
CA GLN A 161 -16.44 11.41 -13.76
C GLN A 161 -15.98 12.59 -12.90
N ALA A 162 -14.73 13.03 -13.03
CA ALA A 162 -14.24 14.21 -12.33
C ALA A 162 -14.94 15.49 -12.82
N LYS A 163 -15.13 15.65 -14.13
CA LYS A 163 -15.90 16.75 -14.72
C LYS A 163 -17.37 16.73 -14.26
N ALA A 164 -18.00 15.57 -14.21
CA ALA A 164 -19.37 15.40 -13.71
C ALA A 164 -19.52 15.74 -12.22
N LEU A 165 -18.46 15.64 -11.43
CA LEU A 165 -18.43 16.11 -10.04
C LEU A 165 -18.35 17.66 -9.92
N GLY A 166 -18.12 18.38 -11.01
CA GLY A 166 -17.97 19.84 -11.06
C GLY A 166 -16.53 20.32 -11.07
N ILE A 167 -15.54 19.46 -11.31
CA ILE A 167 -14.12 19.84 -11.42
C ILE A 167 -13.87 20.41 -12.82
N SER A 168 -13.46 21.68 -12.90
CA SER A 168 -13.27 22.40 -14.17
C SER A 168 -12.03 21.95 -14.94
N ALA A 169 -10.94 21.61 -14.25
CA ALA A 169 -9.69 21.21 -14.88
C ALA A 169 -9.09 19.96 -14.21
N VAL A 170 -8.71 18.97 -15.01
CA VAL A 170 -8.09 17.73 -14.57
C VAL A 170 -6.81 17.50 -15.35
N ALA A 171 -5.64 17.62 -14.73
CA ALA A 171 -4.36 17.37 -15.36
C ALA A 171 -3.79 16.01 -14.96
N PHE A 172 -3.70 15.09 -15.91
CA PHE A 172 -2.95 13.85 -15.76
C PHE A 172 -1.50 14.06 -16.23
N ASP A 173 -0.54 13.52 -15.48
CA ASP A 173 0.87 13.63 -15.87
C ASP A 173 1.16 12.97 -17.24
N LYS A 174 0.54 11.79 -17.48
CA LYS A 174 0.54 11.11 -18.78
C LYS A 174 -0.85 11.19 -19.37
N ARG A 175 -0.95 11.63 -20.63
CA ARG A 175 -2.23 11.94 -21.26
C ARG A 175 -3.07 10.71 -21.67
N VAL A 176 -2.45 9.59 -21.99
CA VAL A 176 -3.13 8.32 -22.36
C VAL A 176 -4.31 8.56 -23.32
N ASN A 177 -4.00 9.13 -24.51
CA ASN A 177 -4.97 9.50 -25.55
C ASN A 177 -5.99 10.60 -25.18
N LEU A 178 -5.73 11.37 -24.12
CA LEU A 178 -6.53 12.54 -23.73
C LEU A 178 -5.91 13.81 -24.34
N SER A 179 -6.74 14.69 -24.87
CA SER A 179 -6.30 16.00 -25.33
C SER A 179 -6.17 16.98 -24.16
N ILE A 180 -5.33 17.99 -24.29
CA ILE A 180 -5.19 19.04 -23.28
C ILE A 180 -6.48 19.84 -23.19
N ASP A 181 -7.14 20.06 -24.31
CA ASP A 181 -8.40 20.78 -24.36
C ASP A 181 -9.50 20.10 -23.53
N GLU A 182 -9.68 18.77 -23.68
CA GLU A 182 -10.61 18.00 -22.87
C GLU A 182 -10.26 18.04 -21.36
N MET A 183 -8.97 18.01 -21.02
CA MET A 183 -8.51 17.98 -19.63
C MET A 183 -8.65 19.35 -18.94
N THR A 184 -8.13 20.40 -19.55
CA THR A 184 -7.94 21.72 -18.91
C THR A 184 -8.44 22.91 -19.73
N GLY A 185 -8.77 22.72 -21.01
CA GLY A 185 -9.17 23.79 -21.92
C GLY A 185 -8.05 24.77 -22.29
N SER A 186 -6.82 24.57 -21.75
CA SER A 186 -5.70 25.49 -21.95
C SER A 186 -4.36 24.80 -21.71
N ASP A 187 -3.42 24.98 -22.64
CA ASP A 187 -2.03 24.53 -22.51
C ASP A 187 -1.31 25.17 -21.32
N TRP A 188 -1.59 26.45 -21.07
CA TRP A 188 -1.02 27.16 -19.94
C TRP A 188 -1.46 26.53 -18.62
N LEU A 189 -2.76 26.32 -18.42
CA LEU A 189 -3.31 25.72 -17.21
C LEU A 189 -2.79 24.29 -17.01
N TYR A 190 -2.70 23.50 -18.09
CA TYR A 190 -2.14 22.16 -18.03
C TYR A 190 -0.69 22.17 -17.51
N ARG A 191 0.16 23.09 -18.01
CA ARG A 191 1.54 23.21 -17.55
C ARG A 191 1.63 23.65 -16.10
N GLU A 192 0.80 24.60 -15.66
CA GLU A 192 0.76 25.03 -14.26
C GLU A 192 0.34 23.89 -13.32
N LEU A 193 -0.69 23.13 -13.67
CA LEU A 193 -1.12 21.97 -12.89
C LEU A 193 -0.05 20.86 -12.84
N LYS A 194 0.69 20.65 -13.93
CA LYS A 194 1.84 19.73 -13.92
C LYS A 194 2.97 20.21 -13.00
N ARG A 195 3.29 21.49 -12.99
CA ARG A 195 4.27 22.07 -12.04
C ARG A 195 3.81 21.91 -10.60
N PHE A 196 2.54 22.20 -10.34
CA PHE A 196 1.93 21.98 -9.02
C PHE A 196 2.06 20.52 -8.56
N ARG A 197 1.77 19.57 -9.45
CA ARG A 197 1.94 18.14 -9.13
C ARG A 197 3.39 17.79 -8.78
N ALA A 198 4.36 18.35 -9.47
CA ALA A 198 5.78 18.10 -9.16
C ALA A 198 6.14 18.50 -7.71
N GLY A 199 5.46 19.48 -7.15
CA GLY A 199 5.61 19.87 -5.74
C GLY A 199 5.24 18.75 -4.75
N ILE A 200 4.28 17.89 -5.08
CA ILE A 200 3.92 16.73 -4.24
C ILE A 200 5.09 15.75 -4.11
N GLU A 201 5.88 15.56 -5.16
CA GLU A 201 7.04 14.65 -5.12
C GLU A 201 8.08 15.13 -4.09
N ALA A 202 8.27 16.43 -3.98
CA ALA A 202 9.13 17.03 -2.95
C ALA A 202 8.58 16.74 -1.54
N SER A 203 7.28 16.91 -1.32
CA SER A 203 6.63 16.61 -0.04
C SER A 203 6.73 15.11 0.31
N ILE A 204 6.49 14.21 -0.64
CA ILE A 204 6.65 12.77 -0.46
C ILE A 204 8.10 12.42 -0.12
N SER A 205 9.05 13.01 -0.83
CA SER A 205 10.48 12.82 -0.57
C SER A 205 10.88 13.30 0.81
N TYR A 206 10.34 14.43 1.25
CA TYR A 206 10.57 14.99 2.58
C TYR A 206 9.99 14.10 3.67
N LEU A 207 8.74 13.64 3.52
CA LEU A 207 8.09 12.68 4.42
C LEU A 207 8.91 11.39 4.54
N LYS A 208 9.41 10.86 3.43
CA LYS A 208 10.24 9.65 3.42
C LYS A 208 11.57 9.82 4.12
N ARG A 209 12.25 10.95 3.92
CA ARG A 209 13.61 11.20 4.45
C ARG A 209 13.60 11.68 5.88
N CYS A 210 12.71 12.61 6.22
CA CYS A 210 12.75 13.33 7.50
C CYS A 210 11.77 12.77 8.53
N PHE A 211 10.67 12.12 8.10
CA PHE A 211 9.61 11.62 8.98
C PHE A 211 9.44 10.10 8.97
N GLY A 212 10.44 9.38 8.47
CA GLY A 212 10.51 7.92 8.59
C GLY A 212 9.57 7.13 7.69
N LEU A 213 8.83 7.76 6.75
CA LEU A 213 7.90 7.04 5.87
C LEU A 213 8.59 6.18 4.80
N ARG A 214 9.92 6.24 4.69
CA ARG A 214 10.68 5.30 3.84
C ARG A 214 10.62 3.88 4.38
N ARG A 215 10.67 3.71 5.70
CA ARG A 215 10.61 2.44 6.41
C ARG A 215 10.01 2.65 7.78
N VAL A 216 8.74 2.33 7.92
CA VAL A 216 8.07 2.38 9.23
C VAL A 216 8.60 1.22 10.09
N ARG A 217 9.01 1.54 11.31
CA ARG A 217 9.57 0.57 12.27
C ARG A 217 8.55 0.08 13.30
N TRP A 218 7.38 0.71 13.35
CA TRP A 218 6.31 0.36 14.27
C TRP A 218 5.58 -0.86 13.72
N LYS A 219 5.49 -1.91 14.52
CA LYS A 219 4.91 -3.18 14.11
C LYS A 219 3.39 -3.20 14.28
N GLY A 220 2.73 -3.92 13.38
CA GLY A 220 1.29 -4.07 13.36
C GLY A 220 0.56 -2.95 12.63
N TRP A 221 -0.58 -3.30 12.06
CA TRP A 221 -1.37 -2.42 11.20
C TRP A 221 -1.75 -1.08 11.86
N ARG A 222 -2.24 -1.11 13.09
CA ARG A 222 -2.64 0.11 13.81
C ARG A 222 -1.45 1.05 14.04
N ASN A 223 -0.32 0.50 14.46
CA ASN A 223 0.89 1.28 14.70
C ASN A 223 1.48 1.83 13.39
N PHE A 224 1.42 1.04 12.30
CA PHE A 224 1.76 1.52 10.97
C PHE A 224 0.92 2.74 10.58
N GLN A 225 -0.41 2.66 10.71
CA GLN A 225 -1.31 3.78 10.44
C GLN A 225 -0.98 5.01 11.31
N SER A 226 -0.80 4.81 12.62
CA SER A 226 -0.42 5.90 13.54
C SER A 226 0.88 6.57 13.15
N SER A 227 1.88 5.79 12.73
CA SER A 227 3.16 6.32 12.24
C SER A 227 2.99 7.19 11.00
N VAL A 228 2.17 6.75 10.03
CA VAL A 228 1.87 7.54 8.83
C VAL A 228 1.16 8.85 9.18
N TYR A 229 0.11 8.80 10.00
CA TYR A 229 -0.64 9.99 10.40
C TYR A 229 0.22 10.98 11.18
N LEU A 230 1.03 10.52 12.14
CA LEU A 230 1.94 11.37 12.91
C LEU A 230 3.00 12.02 12.02
N SER A 231 3.55 11.28 11.06
CA SER A 231 4.52 11.83 10.12
C SER A 231 3.94 12.97 9.29
N VAL A 232 2.71 12.80 8.80
CA VAL A 232 2.03 13.84 8.02
C VAL A 232 1.58 15.00 8.91
N PHE A 233 1.10 14.74 10.11
CA PHE A 233 0.76 15.79 11.07
C PHE A 233 1.96 16.68 11.38
N THR A 234 3.12 16.07 11.67
CA THR A 234 4.36 16.81 11.94
C THR A 234 4.82 17.60 10.71
N HIS A 235 4.73 17.02 9.51
CA HIS A 235 4.98 17.73 8.26
C HIS A 235 4.09 18.98 8.14
N ASN A 236 2.80 18.82 8.35
CA ASN A 236 1.85 19.93 8.24
C ASN A 236 2.12 21.03 9.27
N LEU A 237 2.50 20.69 10.50
CA LEU A 237 2.91 21.67 11.51
C LEU A 237 4.12 22.49 11.04
N ILE A 238 5.11 21.85 10.43
CA ILE A 238 6.30 22.55 9.92
C ILE A 238 5.95 23.44 8.72
N VAL A 239 5.11 22.95 7.80
CA VAL A 239 4.64 23.78 6.67
C VAL A 239 3.87 24.98 7.18
N TRP A 240 2.96 24.79 8.12
CA TRP A 240 2.19 25.88 8.72
C TRP A 240 3.06 26.90 9.46
N ALA A 241 4.02 26.45 10.27
CA ALA A 241 4.94 27.33 10.98
C ALA A 241 5.85 28.16 10.06
N ARG A 242 6.05 27.70 8.80
CA ARG A 242 6.86 28.44 7.81
C ARG A 242 6.03 29.41 6.95
N SER A 243 4.71 29.29 6.99
CA SER A 243 3.81 30.13 6.19
C SER A 243 3.32 31.39 6.92
N GLY A 244 3.59 31.53 8.19
CA GLY A 244 3.40 32.75 9.00
C GLY A 244 4.69 33.47 9.21
#